data_7e2e8a45342c358852c09aeabc4659ec
#
_entry.id   7e2e8a45342c358852c09aeabc4659ec
#
_cell.length_a   1.000
_cell.length_b   1.000
_cell.length_c   1.000
_cell.angle_alpha   90.00
_cell.angle_beta   90.00
_cell.angle_gamma   90.00
#
_symmetry.space_group_name_H-M   'P 1'
#
loop_
_entity.id
_entity.type
_entity.pdbx_description
1 polymer ?
#
loop_
_entity_poly.entity_id
_entity_poly.type
_entity_poly.pdbx_seq_one_letter_code
_entity_poly.pdbx_strand_id
1 'polypeptide(L)'
;MKVALSIITALAVLAMTLPPHSAGAAAKYDGSAPLVCAATAVTACGAEGRCQSGTAAGVNFPSIFRVDAGAMKVRNLHADTGQQGVESPIRNVDHANGKMILSGAEGERGWSVLINEGTGKMSAVVSGDGEGFIIFGQCALP
;
A
#
# COMPACT_ATOMS: atom_id res chain seq x y z
N MET A 1 45.43 -38.92 -60.88
CA MET A 1 44.07 -38.54 -60.50
C MET A 1 44.07 -38.16 -59.00
N LYS A 2 43.94 -36.87 -58.68
CA LYS A 2 43.92 -36.36 -57.29
C LYS A 2 42.50 -35.83 -57.03
N VAL A 3 41.77 -36.47 -56.15
CA VAL A 3 40.46 -36.06 -55.73
C VAL A 3 40.65 -35.16 -54.51
N ALA A 4 40.31 -33.86 -54.66
CA ALA A 4 40.30 -32.91 -53.55
C ALA A 4 38.96 -32.98 -52.83
N LEU A 5 39.00 -33.34 -51.55
CA LEU A 5 37.86 -33.40 -50.67
C LEU A 5 37.67 -32.02 -49.97
N SER A 6 36.68 -31.23 -50.42
CA SER A 6 36.34 -29.98 -49.79
C SER A 6 35.46 -30.21 -48.56
N ILE A 7 35.95 -29.88 -47.40
CA ILE A 7 35.21 -29.90 -46.14
C ILE A 7 34.56 -28.52 -45.96
N ILE A 8 33.23 -28.46 -46.11
CA ILE A 8 32.44 -27.26 -45.80
C ILE A 8 32.06 -27.30 -44.32
N THR A 9 32.73 -26.48 -43.50
CA THR A 9 32.38 -26.28 -42.10
C THR A 9 31.18 -25.33 -42.01
N ALA A 10 30.00 -25.86 -41.69
CA ALA A 10 28.81 -25.07 -41.38
C ALA A 10 28.89 -24.51 -39.96
N LEU A 11 29.10 -23.21 -39.84
CA LEU A 11 29.03 -22.49 -38.57
C LEU A 11 27.56 -22.27 -38.20
N ALA A 12 27.01 -23.05 -37.27
CA ALA A 12 25.68 -22.82 -36.70
C ALA A 12 25.74 -21.68 -35.67
N VAL A 13 25.24 -20.48 -36.05
CA VAL A 13 25.07 -19.36 -35.14
C VAL A 13 23.84 -19.64 -34.29
N LEU A 14 24.05 -20.03 -33.04
CA LEU A 14 23.00 -20.22 -32.04
C LEU A 14 22.56 -18.81 -31.54
N ALA A 15 21.51 -18.24 -32.14
CA ALA A 15 20.89 -17.00 -31.66
C ALA A 15 20.18 -17.27 -30.32
N MET A 16 20.81 -16.90 -29.22
CA MET A 16 20.16 -16.87 -27.90
C MET A 16 19.09 -15.77 -27.89
N THR A 17 17.84 -16.15 -28.09
CA THR A 17 16.71 -15.29 -27.87
C THR A 17 16.51 -15.13 -26.37
N LEU A 18 17.00 -14.03 -25.79
CA LEU A 18 16.64 -13.62 -24.42
C LEU A 18 15.12 -13.37 -24.36
N PRO A 19 14.40 -13.94 -23.39
CA PRO A 19 12.99 -13.64 -23.22
C PRO A 19 12.82 -12.14 -22.92
N PRO A 20 11.80 -11.48 -23.48
CA PRO A 20 11.53 -10.08 -23.15
C PRO A 20 11.29 -10.01 -21.63
N HIS A 21 12.11 -9.24 -20.92
CA HIS A 21 11.82 -8.87 -19.55
C HIS A 21 10.52 -8.05 -19.58
N SER A 22 9.45 -8.61 -19.04
CA SER A 22 8.23 -7.87 -18.79
C SER A 22 8.61 -6.72 -17.84
N ALA A 23 8.74 -5.51 -18.38
CA ALA A 23 8.81 -4.32 -17.56
C ALA A 23 7.48 -4.29 -16.78
N GLY A 24 7.52 -4.69 -15.51
CA GLY A 24 6.38 -4.60 -14.61
C GLY A 24 5.89 -3.15 -14.66
N ALA A 25 4.58 -2.94 -14.87
CA ALA A 25 4.02 -1.59 -14.78
C ALA A 25 4.48 -0.99 -13.44
N ALA A 26 5.01 0.24 -13.49
CA ALA A 26 5.46 0.93 -12.29
C ALA A 26 4.32 0.97 -11.27
N ALA A 27 4.63 0.68 -10.02
CA ALA A 27 3.64 0.70 -8.94
C ALA A 27 3.01 2.10 -8.86
N LYS A 28 1.69 2.16 -8.93
CA LYS A 28 0.95 3.43 -9.04
C LYS A 28 0.69 4.08 -7.67
N TYR A 29 0.66 3.25 -6.61
CA TYR A 29 0.32 3.67 -5.24
C TYR A 29 1.45 3.33 -4.26
N ASP A 30 2.68 3.56 -4.67
CA ASP A 30 3.92 3.23 -3.95
C ASP A 30 4.39 4.33 -2.99
N GLY A 31 3.64 5.41 -2.84
CA GLY A 31 4.01 6.54 -1.99
C GLY A 31 5.01 7.52 -2.62
N SER A 32 5.40 7.33 -3.88
CA SER A 32 6.22 8.31 -4.63
C SER A 32 5.49 9.65 -4.83
N ALA A 33 4.16 9.62 -4.76
CA ALA A 33 3.29 10.80 -4.70
C ALA A 33 2.31 10.65 -3.52
N PRO A 34 1.81 11.76 -2.97
CA PRO A 34 0.77 11.70 -1.96
C PRO A 34 -0.50 11.02 -2.47
N LEU A 35 -1.18 10.28 -1.60
CA LEU A 35 -2.41 9.56 -1.90
C LEU A 35 -3.57 10.16 -1.10
N VAL A 36 -4.77 10.14 -1.66
CA VAL A 36 -6.02 10.43 -0.95
C VAL A 36 -6.74 9.10 -0.75
N CYS A 37 -7.01 8.76 0.50
CA CYS A 37 -7.65 7.50 0.89
C CYS A 37 -9.02 7.75 1.52
N ALA A 38 -9.98 6.88 1.22
CA ALA A 38 -11.31 6.89 1.81
C ALA A 38 -11.56 5.58 2.56
N ALA A 39 -12.00 5.66 3.81
CA ALA A 39 -12.49 4.53 4.60
C ALA A 39 -13.89 4.14 4.14
N THR A 40 -14.10 2.89 3.76
CA THR A 40 -15.39 2.39 3.22
C THR A 40 -16.11 1.44 4.17
N ALA A 41 -15.37 0.76 5.06
CA ALA A 41 -15.93 -0.15 6.06
C ALA A 41 -15.05 -0.17 7.30
N VAL A 42 -15.68 -0.31 8.46
CA VAL A 42 -15.00 -0.37 9.76
C VAL A 42 -15.58 -1.53 10.57
N THR A 43 -14.71 -2.28 11.25
CA THR A 43 -15.06 -3.24 12.28
C THR A 43 -14.37 -2.83 13.57
N ALA A 44 -15.14 -2.61 14.62
CA ALA A 44 -14.67 -2.28 15.97
C ALA A 44 -14.77 -3.49 16.88
N CYS A 45 -13.69 -3.80 17.60
CA CYS A 45 -13.61 -4.93 18.53
C CYS A 45 -13.22 -4.43 19.93
N GLY A 46 -13.91 -4.89 20.96
CA GLY A 46 -13.58 -4.64 22.36
C GLY A 46 -12.68 -5.73 22.94
N ALA A 47 -12.15 -5.49 24.13
CA ALA A 47 -11.23 -6.40 24.85
C ALA A 47 -11.80 -7.80 25.10
N GLU A 48 -13.13 -7.93 25.22
CA GLU A 48 -13.84 -9.20 25.37
C GLU A 48 -13.99 -10.00 24.06
N GLY A 49 -13.40 -9.51 22.94
CA GLY A 49 -13.40 -10.16 21.64
C GLY A 49 -14.72 -10.00 20.87
N ARG A 50 -15.66 -9.18 21.34
CA ARG A 50 -16.87 -8.85 20.58
C ARG A 50 -16.54 -7.78 19.56
N CYS A 51 -16.92 -8.03 18.29
CA CYS A 51 -16.73 -7.14 17.17
C CYS A 51 -18.07 -6.74 16.55
N GLN A 52 -18.18 -5.51 16.07
CA GLN A 52 -19.34 -4.99 15.38
C GLN A 52 -18.93 -4.09 14.21
N SER A 53 -19.74 -4.08 13.16
CA SER A 53 -19.57 -3.14 12.06
C SER A 53 -19.91 -1.74 12.50
N GLY A 54 -19.16 -0.76 12.00
CA GLY A 54 -19.32 0.65 12.31
C GLY A 54 -18.97 1.56 11.15
N THR A 55 -18.95 2.84 11.42
CA THR A 55 -18.52 3.88 10.49
C THR A 55 -17.18 4.46 10.95
N ALA A 56 -16.45 5.09 10.05
CA ALA A 56 -15.19 5.76 10.38
C ALA A 56 -15.41 6.83 11.48
N ALA A 57 -16.43 7.65 11.35
CA ALA A 57 -16.78 8.67 12.36
C ALA A 57 -17.12 8.06 13.73
N GLY A 58 -17.81 6.90 13.75
CA GLY A 58 -18.19 6.21 14.99
C GLY A 58 -17.02 5.69 15.82
N VAL A 59 -15.85 5.50 15.21
CA VAL A 59 -14.59 5.08 15.88
C VAL A 59 -13.54 6.20 15.92
N ASN A 60 -13.97 7.43 15.64
CA ASN A 60 -13.09 8.59 15.58
C ASN A 60 -11.91 8.41 14.61
N PHE A 61 -12.18 7.75 13.48
CA PHE A 61 -11.22 7.60 12.37
C PHE A 61 -11.62 8.52 11.22
N PRO A 62 -10.67 9.18 10.53
CA PRO A 62 -11.02 10.03 9.41
C PRO A 62 -11.62 9.23 8.25
N SER A 63 -12.80 9.64 7.76
CA SER A 63 -13.42 9.01 6.59
C SER A 63 -12.63 9.27 5.31
N ILE A 64 -11.97 10.44 5.19
CA ILE A 64 -11.09 10.81 4.09
C ILE A 64 -9.80 11.40 4.65
N PHE A 65 -8.67 10.88 4.21
CA PHE A 65 -7.37 11.34 4.67
C PHE A 65 -6.31 11.28 3.56
N ARG A 66 -5.29 12.12 3.69
CA ARG A 66 -4.13 12.16 2.81
C ARG A 66 -2.98 11.41 3.44
N VAL A 67 -2.37 10.52 2.69
CA VAL A 67 -1.11 9.84 3.04
C VAL A 67 0.00 10.50 2.23
N ASP A 68 0.99 11.02 2.92
CA ASP A 68 2.21 11.58 2.32
C ASP A 68 3.41 10.84 2.90
N ALA A 69 3.83 9.77 2.21
CA ALA A 69 4.96 8.95 2.64
C ALA A 69 6.27 9.72 2.58
N GLY A 70 6.43 10.61 1.61
CA GLY A 70 7.62 11.46 1.48
C GLY A 70 7.75 12.49 2.60
N ALA A 71 6.64 13.07 3.04
CA ALA A 71 6.60 13.99 4.18
C ALA A 71 6.43 13.28 5.53
N MET A 72 6.34 11.93 5.55
CA MET A 72 6.18 11.10 6.75
C MET A 72 4.96 11.49 7.60
N LYS A 73 3.81 11.73 6.97
CA LYS A 73 2.59 12.13 7.67
C LYS A 73 1.30 11.66 7.00
N VAL A 74 0.29 11.43 7.82
CA VAL A 74 -1.11 11.27 7.45
C VAL A 74 -1.86 12.49 7.91
N ARG A 75 -2.73 13.06 7.07
CA ARG A 75 -3.53 14.24 7.39
C ARG A 75 -5.02 13.97 7.16
N ASN A 76 -5.83 14.25 8.16
CA ASN A 76 -7.28 14.19 8.04
C ASN A 76 -7.78 15.31 7.11
N LEU A 77 -8.56 14.96 6.08
CA LEU A 77 -9.13 15.90 5.10
C LEU A 77 -10.61 16.20 5.35
N HIS A 78 -11.31 15.37 6.14
CA HIS A 78 -12.75 15.50 6.35
C HIS A 78 -13.07 15.97 7.76
N ALA A 79 -14.10 16.81 7.89
CA ALA A 79 -14.48 17.46 9.15
C ALA A 79 -15.46 16.64 10.01
N ASP A 80 -15.88 15.44 9.59
CA ASP A 80 -16.89 14.61 10.26
C ASP A 80 -16.50 14.18 11.69
N THR A 81 -15.21 14.15 11.99
CA THR A 81 -14.68 13.85 13.33
C THR A 81 -14.28 15.09 14.13
N GLY A 82 -14.47 16.30 13.59
CA GLY A 82 -13.96 17.53 14.19
C GLY A 82 -12.42 17.67 14.15
N GLN A 83 -11.74 16.75 13.48
CA GLN A 83 -10.27 16.68 13.43
C GLN A 83 -9.70 17.07 12.05
N GLN A 84 -10.42 17.89 11.29
CA GLN A 84 -9.93 18.33 9.98
C GLN A 84 -8.55 19.01 10.11
N GLY A 85 -7.59 18.57 9.27
CA GLY A 85 -6.25 19.11 9.25
C GLY A 85 -5.32 18.57 10.34
N VAL A 86 -5.81 17.72 11.26
CA VAL A 86 -4.93 17.01 12.22
C VAL A 86 -3.98 16.10 11.45
N GLU A 87 -2.72 16.16 11.82
CA GLU A 87 -1.65 15.36 11.23
C GLU A 87 -1.16 14.31 12.21
N SER A 88 -1.02 13.08 11.73
CA SER A 88 -0.45 11.94 12.45
C SER A 88 0.91 11.59 11.83
N PRO A 89 2.00 11.50 12.61
CA PRO A 89 3.31 11.19 12.06
C PRO A 89 3.40 9.71 11.66
N ILE A 90 3.88 9.47 10.44
CA ILE A 90 4.33 8.14 10.01
C ILE A 90 5.69 7.90 10.66
N ARG A 91 5.85 6.78 11.36
CA ARG A 91 7.09 6.39 12.01
C ARG A 91 7.92 5.44 11.14
N ASN A 92 7.24 4.63 10.34
CA ASN A 92 7.89 3.68 9.46
C ASN A 92 7.12 3.54 8.14
N VAL A 93 7.87 3.40 7.05
CA VAL A 93 7.38 3.06 5.71
C VAL A 93 8.18 1.85 5.25
N ASP A 94 7.49 0.79 4.85
CA ASP A 94 8.09 -0.43 4.34
C ASP A 94 7.38 -0.88 3.05
N HIS A 95 8.09 -1.60 2.19
CA HIS A 95 7.60 -2.11 0.92
C HIS A 95 7.87 -3.61 0.83
N ALA A 96 6.82 -4.40 0.69
CA ALA A 96 6.93 -5.85 0.58
C ALA A 96 5.88 -6.41 -0.37
N ASN A 97 6.30 -7.20 -1.35
CA ASN A 97 5.40 -7.93 -2.25
C ASN A 97 4.31 -7.07 -2.91
N GLY A 98 4.66 -5.86 -3.39
CA GLY A 98 3.73 -4.93 -4.01
C GLY A 98 2.72 -4.30 -3.02
N LYS A 99 3.11 -4.18 -1.78
CA LYS A 99 2.36 -3.51 -0.72
C LYS A 99 3.26 -2.46 -0.07
N MET A 100 2.73 -1.26 0.11
CA MET A 100 3.29 -0.24 0.99
C MET A 100 2.67 -0.39 2.38
N ILE A 101 3.49 -0.47 3.40
CA ILE A 101 3.09 -0.63 4.79
C ILE A 101 3.57 0.59 5.56
N LEU A 102 2.64 1.29 6.18
CA LEU A 102 2.89 2.49 6.98
C LEU A 102 2.52 2.19 8.41
N SER A 103 3.26 2.71 9.37
CA SER A 103 2.90 2.62 10.78
C SER A 103 3.24 3.88 11.54
N GLY A 104 2.50 4.11 12.63
CA GLY A 104 2.67 5.25 13.50
C GLY A 104 1.95 5.09 14.82
N ALA A 105 1.98 6.16 15.60
CA ALA A 105 1.24 6.27 16.83
C ALA A 105 0.74 7.70 17.01
N GLU A 106 -0.44 7.84 17.59
CA GLU A 106 -1.05 9.12 17.93
C GLU A 106 -1.83 8.98 19.23
N GLY A 107 -1.51 9.84 20.21
CA GLY A 107 -2.04 9.71 21.56
C GLY A 107 -1.69 8.34 22.13
N GLU A 108 -2.70 7.62 22.62
CA GLU A 108 -2.57 6.29 23.24
C GLU A 108 -2.82 5.15 22.23
N ARG A 109 -2.88 5.43 20.93
CA ARG A 109 -3.19 4.46 19.87
C ARG A 109 -1.99 4.25 18.95
N GLY A 110 -1.72 2.96 18.64
CA GLY A 110 -0.87 2.55 17.54
C GLY A 110 -1.70 2.28 16.30
N TRP A 111 -1.14 2.54 15.12
CA TRP A 111 -1.82 2.27 13.86
C TRP A 111 -0.88 1.73 12.79
N SER A 112 -1.43 0.94 11.89
CA SER A 112 -0.75 0.48 10.67
C SER A 112 -1.71 0.52 9.49
N VAL A 113 -1.21 0.95 8.34
CA VAL A 113 -1.96 1.01 7.06
C VAL A 113 -1.18 0.21 6.02
N LEU A 114 -1.87 -0.68 5.33
CA LEU A 114 -1.37 -1.44 4.19
C LEU A 114 -2.09 -0.97 2.93
N ILE A 115 -1.34 -0.56 1.91
CA ILE A 115 -1.85 -0.13 0.62
C ILE A 115 -1.30 -1.05 -0.47
N ASN A 116 -2.16 -1.61 -1.29
CA ASN A 116 -1.75 -2.36 -2.48
C ASN A 116 -1.25 -1.39 -3.55
N GLU A 117 0.03 -1.45 -3.91
CA GLU A 117 0.69 -0.53 -4.81
C GLU A 117 0.15 -0.57 -6.26
N GLY A 118 -0.42 -1.71 -6.67
CA GLY A 118 -1.02 -1.86 -8.00
C GLY A 118 -2.47 -1.39 -8.10
N THR A 119 -3.26 -1.52 -7.00
CA THR A 119 -4.71 -1.29 -7.02
C THR A 119 -5.18 -0.13 -6.15
N GLY A 120 -4.36 0.34 -5.22
CA GLY A 120 -4.75 1.33 -4.22
C GLY A 120 -5.70 0.80 -3.13
N LYS A 121 -6.07 -0.48 -3.13
CA LYS A 121 -6.87 -1.06 -2.04
C LYS A 121 -6.11 -0.91 -0.72
N MET A 122 -6.82 -0.47 0.30
CA MET A 122 -6.26 -0.18 1.61
C MET A 122 -6.93 -1.02 2.69
N SER A 123 -6.13 -1.46 3.66
CA SER A 123 -6.60 -1.89 4.97
C SER A 123 -5.77 -1.20 6.06
N ALA A 124 -6.43 -0.81 7.15
CA ALA A 124 -5.77 -0.23 8.30
C ALA A 124 -6.19 -0.94 9.58
N VAL A 125 -5.28 -0.98 10.54
CA VAL A 125 -5.53 -1.45 11.90
C VAL A 125 -5.14 -0.33 12.85
N VAL A 126 -6.03 -0.04 13.78
CA VAL A 126 -5.77 0.88 14.88
C VAL A 126 -6.02 0.10 16.17
N SER A 127 -5.11 0.21 17.12
CA SER A 127 -5.23 -0.45 18.42
C SER A 127 -4.96 0.54 19.55
N GLY A 128 -5.76 0.46 20.59
CA GLY A 128 -5.62 1.19 21.84
C GLY A 128 -5.82 0.27 23.03
N ASP A 129 -5.93 0.82 24.21
CA ASP A 129 -6.16 0.05 25.43
C ASP A 129 -7.59 -0.52 25.44
N GLY A 130 -7.68 -1.86 25.32
CA GLY A 130 -8.95 -2.60 25.32
C GLY A 130 -9.80 -2.46 24.07
N GLU A 131 -9.30 -1.87 22.98
CA GLU A 131 -10.04 -1.72 21.72
C GLU A 131 -9.16 -1.91 20.49
N GLY A 132 -9.76 -2.35 19.41
CA GLY A 132 -9.10 -2.46 18.10
C GLY A 132 -10.07 -2.22 16.96
N PHE A 133 -9.57 -1.62 15.89
CA PHE A 133 -10.36 -1.31 14.71
C PHE A 133 -9.68 -1.88 13.47
N ILE A 134 -10.47 -2.52 12.60
CA ILE A 134 -10.05 -2.92 11.25
C ILE A 134 -10.83 -2.05 10.27
N ILE A 135 -10.13 -1.34 9.42
CA ILE A 135 -10.68 -0.37 8.48
C ILE A 135 -10.29 -0.81 7.07
N PHE A 136 -11.26 -0.86 6.17
CA PHE A 136 -11.02 -1.10 4.75
C PHE A 136 -11.32 0.14 3.95
N GLY A 137 -10.62 0.31 2.83
CA GLY A 137 -10.78 1.50 2.02
C GLY A 137 -10.08 1.43 0.68
N GLN A 138 -10.06 2.56 0.03
CA GLN A 138 -9.46 2.75 -1.28
C GLN A 138 -8.67 4.05 -1.30
N CYS A 139 -7.47 4.01 -1.86
CA CYS A 139 -6.64 5.18 -2.14
C CYS A 139 -6.65 5.52 -3.62
N ALA A 140 -6.52 6.79 -3.92
CA ALA A 140 -6.39 7.35 -5.26
C ALA A 140 -5.25 8.38 -5.30
N LEU A 141 -4.71 8.63 -6.47
CA LEU A 141 -3.88 9.81 -6.72
C LEU A 141 -4.79 11.05 -6.72
N PRO A 142 -4.37 12.19 -6.13
CA PRO A 142 -5.13 13.43 -6.12
C PRO A 142 -5.27 14.04 -7.50
#